data_9f6e0e4e9c8ea9a2a72b5d510652aa06
#
_entry.id   9f6e0e4e9c8ea9a2a72b5d510652aa06
#
_cell.length_a   1.000
_cell.length_b   1.000
_cell.length_c   1.000
_cell.angle_alpha   90.00
_cell.angle_beta   90.00
_cell.angle_gamma   90.00
#
_symmetry.space_group_name_H-M   'P 1'
#
loop_
_entity.id
_entity.type
_entity.pdbx_description
1 polymer ?
#
loop_
_entity_poly.entity_id
_entity_poly.type
_entity_poly.pdbx_seq_one_letter_code
_entity_poly.pdbx_strand_id
1 'polypeptide(L)'
;MNRRDALSRVALILGGTVVGANAFLEGCKPADKKAAAARTFSDGDSAYLDEIADTIIPTTNTPGAKAAKVGAFMTVMVNDCYDEKDQQIFFDGMKQLNEASDKKFGKSFMDIDAAQRKTLLTEID
;
A
#
# COMPACT_ATOMS: atom_id res chain seq x y z
N MET A 1 -17.79 -33.03 -49.00
CA MET A 1 -17.63 -31.69 -48.38
C MET A 1 -17.74 -30.65 -49.49
N ASN A 2 -18.81 -29.86 -49.49
CA ASN A 2 -19.05 -28.88 -50.55
C ASN A 2 -18.14 -27.66 -50.33
N ARG A 3 -17.72 -26.99 -51.43
CA ARG A 3 -16.87 -25.80 -51.38
C ARG A 3 -17.46 -24.68 -50.51
N ARG A 4 -18.79 -24.57 -50.44
CA ARG A 4 -19.50 -23.61 -49.56
C ARG A 4 -19.35 -23.94 -48.07
N ASP A 5 -19.38 -25.22 -47.71
CA ASP A 5 -19.20 -25.65 -46.31
C ASP A 5 -17.78 -25.40 -45.84
N ALA A 6 -16.79 -25.56 -46.72
CA ALA A 6 -15.40 -25.23 -46.39
C ALA A 6 -15.21 -23.72 -46.15
N LEU A 7 -15.79 -22.87 -46.98
CA LEU A 7 -15.74 -21.42 -46.83
C LEU A 7 -16.42 -20.95 -45.54
N SER A 8 -17.58 -21.52 -45.19
CA SER A 8 -18.29 -21.19 -43.94
C SER A 8 -17.49 -21.57 -42.70
N ARG A 9 -16.81 -22.72 -42.73
CA ARG A 9 -15.95 -23.15 -41.61
C ARG A 9 -14.71 -22.28 -41.46
N VAL A 10 -14.09 -21.88 -42.58
CA VAL A 10 -12.96 -20.95 -42.56
C VAL A 10 -13.38 -19.57 -42.03
N ALA A 11 -14.53 -19.05 -42.44
CA ALA A 11 -15.08 -17.80 -41.97
C ALA A 11 -15.37 -17.83 -40.44
N LEU A 12 -15.87 -18.96 -39.94
CA LEU A 12 -16.13 -19.16 -38.52
C LEU A 12 -14.83 -19.20 -37.70
N ILE A 13 -13.78 -19.84 -38.20
CA ILE A 13 -12.47 -19.91 -37.54
C ILE A 13 -11.81 -18.52 -37.54
N LEU A 14 -11.81 -17.81 -38.66
CA LEU A 14 -11.22 -16.48 -38.79
C LEU A 14 -12.02 -15.45 -37.97
N GLY A 15 -13.35 -15.48 -38.00
CA GLY A 15 -14.21 -14.61 -37.22
C GLY A 15 -14.07 -14.86 -35.72
N GLY A 16 -13.98 -16.11 -35.29
CA GLY A 16 -13.79 -16.49 -33.91
C GLY A 16 -12.45 -16.04 -33.33
N THR A 17 -11.38 -16.06 -34.12
CA THR A 17 -10.05 -15.58 -33.66
C THR A 17 -10.00 -14.06 -33.47
N VAL A 18 -10.67 -13.30 -34.35
CA VAL A 18 -10.71 -11.82 -34.22
C VAL A 18 -11.53 -11.39 -33.03
N VAL A 19 -12.68 -12.00 -32.77
CA VAL A 19 -13.53 -11.69 -31.61
C VAL A 19 -12.87 -12.16 -30.31
N GLY A 20 -12.26 -13.36 -30.34
CA GLY A 20 -11.55 -13.91 -29.19
C GLY A 20 -10.33 -13.07 -28.79
N ALA A 21 -9.54 -12.57 -29.74
CA ALA A 21 -8.39 -11.73 -29.49
C ALA A 21 -8.78 -10.39 -28.83
N ASN A 22 -9.86 -9.77 -29.28
CA ASN A 22 -10.35 -8.52 -28.69
C ASN A 22 -10.87 -8.74 -27.25
N ALA A 23 -11.59 -9.84 -27.00
CA ALA A 23 -12.05 -10.18 -25.65
C ALA A 23 -10.88 -10.49 -24.71
N PHE A 24 -9.81 -11.11 -25.20
CA PHE A 24 -8.60 -11.35 -24.43
C PHE A 24 -7.85 -10.05 -24.07
N LEU A 25 -7.77 -9.11 -25.01
CA LEU A 25 -7.14 -7.79 -24.79
C LEU A 25 -7.96 -6.91 -23.84
N GLU A 26 -9.29 -7.04 -23.87
CA GLU A 26 -10.16 -6.32 -22.92
C GLU A 26 -10.11 -6.91 -21.51
N GLY A 27 -9.91 -8.22 -21.38
CA GLY A 27 -9.70 -8.89 -20.09
C GLY A 27 -8.40 -8.49 -19.38
N CYS A 28 -7.42 -7.98 -20.13
CA CYS A 28 -6.15 -7.45 -19.58
C CYS A 28 -6.17 -5.94 -19.33
N LYS A 29 -7.30 -5.26 -19.54
CA LYS A 29 -7.40 -3.88 -19.01
C LYS A 29 -7.34 -3.95 -17.50
N PRO A 30 -6.39 -3.23 -16.85
CA PRO A 30 -6.46 -3.08 -15.42
C PRO A 30 -7.87 -2.58 -15.11
N ALA A 31 -8.57 -3.27 -14.22
CA ALA A 31 -9.86 -2.79 -13.75
C ALA A 31 -9.63 -1.32 -13.38
N ASP A 32 -10.38 -0.42 -14.01
CA ASP A 32 -10.46 0.97 -13.55
C ASP A 32 -10.96 0.87 -12.10
N LYS A 33 -10.01 0.69 -11.18
CA LYS A 33 -10.25 1.03 -9.79
C LYS A 33 -10.62 2.51 -9.86
N LYS A 34 -11.93 2.82 -9.81
CA LYS A 34 -12.36 4.14 -9.42
C LYS A 34 -11.49 4.44 -8.21
N ALA A 35 -10.52 5.29 -8.40
CA ALA A 35 -9.73 5.85 -7.33
C ALA A 35 -10.73 6.62 -6.45
N ALA A 36 -11.34 5.93 -5.51
CA ALA A 36 -11.66 6.57 -4.25
C ALA A 36 -10.32 7.20 -3.89
N ALA A 37 -10.29 8.51 -3.65
CA ALA A 37 -9.07 9.28 -3.52
C ALA A 37 -8.12 8.54 -2.56
N ALA A 38 -7.24 7.72 -3.13
CA ALA A 38 -6.30 6.92 -2.39
C ALA A 38 -5.45 7.94 -1.64
N ARG A 39 -5.53 7.93 -0.33
CA ARG A 39 -4.74 8.80 0.52
C ARG A 39 -3.29 8.45 0.24
N THR A 40 -2.57 9.39 -0.35
CA THR A 40 -1.18 9.20 -0.72
C THR A 40 -0.31 9.55 0.49
N PHE A 41 0.66 8.71 0.80
CA PHE A 41 1.66 9.02 1.82
C PHE A 41 2.47 10.25 1.42
N SER A 42 2.68 11.15 2.35
CA SER A 42 3.58 12.28 2.24
C SER A 42 4.99 11.91 2.72
N ASP A 43 5.98 12.74 2.41
CA ASP A 43 7.33 12.59 2.95
C ASP A 43 7.33 12.64 4.49
N GLY A 44 6.42 13.42 5.08
CA GLY A 44 6.21 13.49 6.51
C GLY A 44 5.71 12.17 7.12
N ASP A 45 4.83 11.46 6.41
CA ASP A 45 4.33 10.15 6.86
C ASP A 45 5.45 9.11 6.85
N SER A 46 6.31 9.11 5.82
CA SER A 46 7.47 8.23 5.75
C SER A 46 8.45 8.49 6.90
N ALA A 47 8.74 9.76 7.21
CA ALA A 47 9.59 10.12 8.33
C ALA A 47 8.97 9.73 9.68
N TYR A 48 7.66 9.87 9.83
CA TYR A 48 6.91 9.43 11.01
C TYR A 48 7.02 7.91 11.22
N LEU A 49 6.85 7.13 10.16
CA LEU A 49 7.01 5.68 10.20
C LEU A 49 8.45 5.26 10.49
N ASP A 50 9.44 5.99 9.99
CA ASP A 50 10.85 5.76 10.31
C ASP A 50 11.14 5.97 11.81
N GLU A 51 10.55 6.97 12.45
CA GLU A 51 10.71 7.21 13.90
C GLU A 51 10.02 6.13 14.75
N ILE A 52 8.85 5.65 14.32
CA ILE A 52 8.19 4.50 14.97
C ILE A 52 9.09 3.27 14.87
N ALA A 53 9.55 2.96 13.67
CA ALA A 53 10.40 1.80 13.42
C ALA A 53 11.74 1.87 14.18
N ASP A 54 12.37 3.04 14.26
CA ASP A 54 13.61 3.25 15.01
C ASP A 54 13.41 3.15 16.54
N THR A 55 12.21 3.47 17.03
CA THR A 55 11.86 3.26 18.43
C THR A 55 11.77 1.78 18.78
N ILE A 56 11.31 0.93 17.84
CA ILE A 56 11.18 -0.52 18.00
C ILE A 56 12.55 -1.20 17.81
N ILE A 57 13.28 -0.84 16.75
CA ILE A 57 14.59 -1.40 16.40
C ILE A 57 15.60 -0.25 16.28
N PRO A 58 16.13 0.24 17.40
CA PRO A 58 17.04 1.39 17.40
C PRO A 58 18.42 1.04 16.83
N THR A 59 19.10 2.06 16.33
CA THR A 59 20.50 1.96 15.96
C THR A 59 21.35 1.70 17.20
N THR A 60 22.17 0.64 17.15
CA THR A 60 23.13 0.26 18.20
C THR A 60 24.52 0.09 17.57
N ASN A 61 25.17 -1.05 17.77
CA ASN A 61 26.39 -1.45 17.04
C ASN A 61 26.08 -1.85 15.59
N THR A 62 24.81 -2.06 15.28
CA THR A 62 24.28 -2.31 13.94
C THR A 62 23.29 -1.22 13.54
N PRO A 63 23.11 -0.96 12.23
CA PRO A 63 22.11 -0.02 11.76
C PRO A 63 20.70 -0.41 12.23
N GLY A 64 19.93 0.56 12.71
CA GLY A 64 18.54 0.38 13.09
C GLY A 64 17.57 0.49 11.91
N ALA A 65 16.26 0.42 12.21
CA ALA A 65 15.21 0.43 11.20
C ALA A 65 15.18 1.71 10.36
N LYS A 66 15.46 2.85 10.95
CA LYS A 66 15.53 4.14 10.25
C LYS A 66 16.66 4.17 9.21
N ALA A 67 17.82 3.63 9.55
CA ALA A 67 18.96 3.53 8.63
C ALA A 67 18.65 2.61 7.43
N ALA A 68 17.78 1.61 7.63
CA ALA A 68 17.28 0.72 6.59
C ALA A 68 16.10 1.32 5.78
N LYS A 69 15.66 2.55 6.09
CA LYS A 69 14.54 3.24 5.42
C LYS A 69 13.24 2.45 5.46
N VAL A 70 12.94 1.87 6.62
CA VAL A 70 11.75 1.02 6.82
C VAL A 70 10.46 1.80 6.59
N GLY A 71 10.38 3.08 6.94
CA GLY A 71 9.23 3.95 6.68
C GLY A 71 8.89 4.04 5.19
N ALA A 72 9.89 4.27 4.33
CA ALA A 72 9.68 4.29 2.89
C ALA A 72 9.23 2.92 2.35
N PHE A 73 9.77 1.83 2.86
CA PHE A 73 9.31 0.48 2.51
C PHE A 73 7.85 0.24 2.92
N MET A 74 7.46 0.65 4.12
CA MET A 74 6.09 0.51 4.61
C MET A 74 5.09 1.27 3.74
N THR A 75 5.43 2.49 3.29
CA THR A 75 4.55 3.26 2.41
C THR A 75 4.30 2.56 1.06
N VAL A 76 5.33 1.94 0.48
CA VAL A 76 5.19 1.14 -0.75
C VAL A 76 4.32 -0.09 -0.50
N MET A 77 4.57 -0.84 0.58
CA MET A 77 3.81 -2.05 0.90
C MET A 77 2.33 -1.76 1.14
N VAL A 78 2.00 -0.70 1.86
CA VAL A 78 0.62 -0.32 2.12
C VAL A 78 -0.07 0.15 0.83
N ASN A 79 0.60 0.93 0.00
CA ASN A 79 0.02 1.39 -1.27
C ASN A 79 -0.23 0.25 -2.27
N ASP A 80 0.71 -0.69 -2.38
CA ASP A 80 0.70 -1.68 -3.46
C ASP A 80 0.02 -3.00 -3.05
N CYS A 81 0.06 -3.36 -1.76
CA CYS A 81 -0.37 -4.66 -1.28
C CYS A 81 -1.68 -4.63 -0.46
N TYR A 82 -2.05 -3.48 0.11
CA TYR A 82 -3.27 -3.37 0.92
C TYR A 82 -4.45 -2.92 0.07
N ASP A 83 -5.63 -3.43 0.39
CA ASP A 83 -6.87 -2.89 -0.18
C ASP A 83 -7.24 -1.53 0.47
N GLU A 84 -8.22 -0.83 -0.11
CA GLU A 84 -8.62 0.51 0.36
C GLU A 84 -9.05 0.53 1.83
N LYS A 85 -9.68 -0.54 2.30
CA LYS A 85 -10.13 -0.66 3.68
C LYS A 85 -8.96 -0.82 4.63
N ASP A 86 -7.99 -1.66 4.29
CA ASP A 86 -6.81 -1.89 5.10
C ASP A 86 -5.87 -0.68 5.09
N GLN A 87 -5.77 0.02 3.96
CA GLN A 87 -5.08 1.32 3.89
C GLN A 87 -5.70 2.34 4.86
N GLN A 88 -7.03 2.43 4.89
CA GLN A 88 -7.71 3.34 5.80
C GLN A 88 -7.43 2.99 7.28
N ILE A 89 -7.48 1.69 7.62
CA ILE A 89 -7.15 1.23 8.98
C ILE A 89 -5.71 1.61 9.35
N PHE A 90 -4.77 1.50 8.42
CA PHE A 90 -3.37 1.88 8.63
C PHE A 90 -3.22 3.38 8.93
N PHE A 91 -3.85 4.23 8.12
CA PHE A 91 -3.84 5.68 8.33
C PHE A 91 -4.53 6.10 9.64
N ASP A 92 -5.63 5.43 9.98
CA ASP A 92 -6.32 5.68 11.25
C ASP A 92 -5.46 5.26 12.44
N GLY A 93 -4.68 4.18 12.33
CA GLY A 93 -3.70 3.77 13.32
C GLY A 93 -2.59 4.81 13.55
N MET A 94 -2.03 5.37 12.47
CA MET A 94 -1.05 6.46 12.55
C MET A 94 -1.62 7.68 13.28
N LYS A 95 -2.86 8.05 12.97
CA LYS A 95 -3.56 9.16 13.61
C LYS A 95 -3.80 8.88 15.10
N GLN A 96 -4.30 7.69 15.44
CA GLN A 96 -4.55 7.29 16.82
C GLN A 96 -3.27 7.29 17.67
N LEU A 97 -2.14 6.85 17.13
CA LEU A 97 -0.86 6.89 17.81
C LEU A 97 -0.44 8.34 18.14
N ASN A 98 -0.62 9.25 17.18
CA ASN A 98 -0.32 10.66 17.39
C ASN A 98 -1.26 11.31 18.42
N GLU A 99 -2.55 10.99 18.39
CA GLU A 99 -3.53 11.43 19.38
C GLU A 99 -3.22 10.89 20.79
N ALA A 100 -2.77 9.64 20.89
CA ALA A 100 -2.34 9.06 22.16
C ALA A 100 -1.10 9.75 22.73
N SER A 101 -0.15 10.14 21.87
CA SER A 101 1.01 10.93 22.25
C SER A 101 0.60 12.31 22.78
N ASP A 102 -0.26 13.01 22.05
CA ASP A 102 -0.75 14.33 22.44
C ASP A 102 -1.52 14.26 23.76
N LYS A 103 -2.38 13.30 23.92
CA LYS A 103 -3.16 13.08 25.14
C LYS A 103 -2.28 12.79 26.36
N LYS A 104 -1.20 12.06 26.20
CA LYS A 104 -0.33 11.62 27.30
C LYS A 104 0.76 12.64 27.63
N PHE A 105 1.37 13.23 26.62
CA PHE A 105 2.55 14.09 26.76
C PHE A 105 2.30 15.55 26.34
N GLY A 106 1.12 15.86 25.77
CA GLY A 106 0.80 17.20 25.28
C GLY A 106 1.59 17.61 24.04
N LYS A 107 2.13 16.63 23.30
CA LYS A 107 2.97 16.83 22.11
C LYS A 107 2.75 15.72 21.11
N SER A 108 3.01 16.03 19.82
CA SER A 108 2.96 15.03 18.77
C SER A 108 4.03 13.95 18.99
N PHE A 109 3.84 12.77 18.41
CA PHE A 109 4.81 11.67 18.51
C PHE A 109 6.21 12.06 18.01
N MET A 110 6.28 12.95 17.03
CA MET A 110 7.55 13.44 16.50
C MET A 110 8.29 14.37 17.45
N ASP A 111 7.58 15.05 18.35
CA ASP A 111 8.10 16.08 19.27
C ASP A 111 8.43 15.56 20.66
N ILE A 112 8.08 14.31 20.98
CA ILE A 112 8.44 13.65 22.24
C ILE A 112 9.81 12.97 22.13
N ASP A 113 10.47 12.77 23.27
CA ASP A 113 11.78 12.12 23.32
C ASP A 113 11.72 10.59 23.12
N ALA A 114 12.88 9.98 22.90
CA ALA A 114 12.97 8.53 22.61
C ALA A 114 12.45 7.65 23.77
N ALA A 115 12.62 8.07 25.03
CA ALA A 115 12.12 7.33 26.18
C ALA A 115 10.58 7.38 26.25
N GLN A 116 10.00 8.55 25.96
CA GLN A 116 8.56 8.75 25.89
C GLN A 116 7.94 7.97 24.74
N ARG A 117 8.58 7.95 23.54
CA ARG A 117 8.16 7.13 22.40
C ARG A 117 8.12 5.64 22.76
N LYS A 118 9.19 5.15 23.38
CA LYS A 118 9.27 3.76 23.82
C LYS A 118 8.18 3.42 24.83
N THR A 119 7.96 4.29 25.82
CA THR A 119 6.90 4.09 26.82
C THR A 119 5.52 4.03 26.16
N LEU A 120 5.24 4.96 25.23
CA LEU A 120 3.97 5.02 24.52
C LEU A 120 3.72 3.76 23.70
N LEU A 121 4.70 3.33 22.90
CA LEU A 121 4.56 2.12 22.06
C LEU A 121 4.41 0.86 22.91
N THR A 122 5.12 0.75 24.04
CA THR A 122 5.01 -0.40 24.95
C THR A 122 3.63 -0.49 25.63
N GLU A 123 2.92 0.63 25.80
CA GLU A 123 1.58 0.63 26.41
C GLU A 123 0.47 0.31 25.40
N ILE A 124 0.73 0.56 24.12
CA ILE A 124 -0.26 0.33 23.05
C ILE A 124 -0.16 -1.11 22.52
N ASP A 125 1.02 -1.75 22.64
CA ASP A 125 1.28 -3.13 22.23
C ASP A 125 0.54 -4.11 23.15
#